data_6ce244f4575a851f0e95da952c36276c
#
_entry.id   6ce244f4575a851f0e95da952c36276c
#
_cell.length_a   1.000
_cell.length_b   1.000
_cell.length_c   1.000
_cell.angle_alpha   90.00
_cell.angle_beta   90.00
_cell.angle_gamma   90.00
#
_symmetry.space_group_name_H-M   'P 1'
#
loop_
_entity.id
_entity.type
_entity.pdbx_description
1 polymer ?
#
loop_
_entity_poly.entity_id
_entity_poly.type
_entity_poly.pdbx_seq_one_letter_code
_entity_poly.pdbx_strand_id
1 'polypeptide(L)'
;MLTTPANAADRWIEYRIGGFHVFSNAGDKAARDRLNEMEQLRHALGVMLGKDSLGVGGPSQSTFQTVWPIDIVLFSNTKEYGPHALKTPFVEGGSAMLGAWTKDSPLPRDMLRALARMLIDDNVARMPEEVETALCDLFSTIKVTGPKGTIGAPLPAGELAPDRLRAWAKMQLLATNPDYSGKVRVYLNNMQGVGDETLAARNAFGLTVAKLNEIAAAYAAAGKFEPGPISGEALNPNQDFVEKQVDKAAIDGLFAELAAGGKNFPPDSPRGLVENGTRDALELAVKANPRWAAPHFLLASLVTEDGREMKELKTATVLEPRNVSYWRALAEAQRAANQFTEADKSWAAAMKAAPNDAEREHIKQVRFEQDERRAAFEASEKKRIADEQARDLQRVKDAATAEVRAAQTATNKKLGEFKSDQKPVDWWENPSGEKVSGTLARVDCLNGPMRLTINIDGGGVIRLLIRDPNHLSVPGSGEAKFGCGVQRPPRKIKVVYNVNADAKMNTVGDVALVDFP
;
A
#
# COMPACT_ATOMS: atom_id res chain seq x y z
N MET A 1 -42.18 -47.81 30.33
CA MET A 1 -40.84 -47.18 30.45
C MET A 1 -41.07 -45.78 30.92
N LEU A 2 -40.75 -45.48 32.18
CA LEU A 2 -40.80 -44.13 32.73
C LEU A 2 -39.54 -43.41 32.26
N THR A 3 -39.69 -42.46 31.34
CA THR A 3 -38.66 -41.53 31.00
C THR A 3 -38.42 -40.63 32.21
N THR A 4 -37.31 -40.83 32.90
CA THR A 4 -36.81 -39.85 33.89
C THR A 4 -36.74 -38.47 33.22
N PRO A 5 -37.30 -37.42 33.82
CA PRO A 5 -37.14 -36.09 33.27
C PRO A 5 -35.64 -35.79 33.28
N ALA A 6 -35.07 -35.43 32.14
CA ALA A 6 -33.73 -34.92 32.05
C ALA A 6 -33.60 -33.74 33.05
N ASN A 7 -32.62 -33.82 33.92
CA ASN A 7 -32.35 -32.77 34.90
C ASN A 7 -32.17 -31.45 34.14
N ALA A 8 -32.86 -30.39 34.54
CA ALA A 8 -32.74 -29.08 33.89
C ALA A 8 -31.29 -28.57 33.82
N ALA A 9 -30.40 -29.09 34.69
CA ALA A 9 -28.98 -28.81 34.75
C ALA A 9 -28.18 -29.37 33.54
N ASP A 10 -28.72 -30.37 32.80
CA ASP A 10 -28.05 -31.02 31.67
C ASP A 10 -28.43 -30.40 30.30
N ARG A 11 -29.26 -29.36 30.29
CA ARG A 11 -29.71 -28.75 29.05
C ARG A 11 -28.87 -27.56 28.70
N TRP A 12 -28.03 -27.69 27.66
CA TRP A 12 -27.24 -26.63 27.09
C TRP A 12 -27.96 -25.95 25.91
N ILE A 13 -27.94 -24.60 25.89
CA ILE A 13 -28.54 -23.81 24.83
C ILE A 13 -27.45 -22.85 24.33
N GLU A 14 -27.31 -22.79 23.03
CA GLU A 14 -26.52 -21.78 22.32
C GLU A 14 -27.39 -20.55 22.09
N TYR A 15 -26.91 -19.41 22.50
CA TYR A 15 -27.50 -18.10 22.23
C TYR A 15 -26.52 -17.30 21.37
N ARG A 16 -27.01 -16.70 20.30
CA ARG A 16 -26.17 -15.96 19.36
C ARG A 16 -26.69 -14.57 19.06
N ILE A 17 -25.77 -13.63 18.91
CA ILE A 17 -25.98 -12.34 18.25
C ILE A 17 -24.78 -12.08 17.34
N GLY A 18 -25.00 -12.04 16.01
CA GLY A 18 -23.92 -11.93 15.06
C GLY A 18 -22.86 -13.04 15.22
N GLY A 19 -21.65 -12.63 15.48
CA GLY A 19 -20.51 -13.55 15.72
C GLY A 19 -20.24 -13.89 17.19
N PHE A 20 -21.07 -13.39 18.12
CA PHE A 20 -21.00 -13.76 19.54
C PHE A 20 -21.91 -14.93 19.84
N HIS A 21 -21.34 -15.96 20.45
CA HIS A 21 -22.06 -17.18 20.86
C HIS A 21 -21.88 -17.43 22.36
N VAL A 22 -22.95 -17.68 23.06
CA VAL A 22 -22.93 -18.10 24.46
C VAL A 22 -23.58 -19.47 24.60
N PHE A 23 -22.79 -20.48 24.93
CA PHE A 23 -23.26 -21.81 25.28
C PHE A 23 -23.53 -21.86 26.76
N SER A 24 -24.79 -22.02 27.18
CA SER A 24 -25.17 -21.83 28.56
C SER A 24 -26.09 -22.92 29.09
N ASN A 25 -25.84 -23.34 30.32
CA ASN A 25 -26.81 -24.04 31.19
C ASN A 25 -27.31 -23.13 32.35
N ALA A 26 -26.96 -21.86 32.31
CA ALA A 26 -27.25 -20.88 33.39
C ALA A 26 -28.61 -20.17 33.23
N GLY A 27 -29.32 -20.50 32.18
CA GLY A 27 -30.62 -19.92 31.85
C GLY A 27 -30.56 -18.74 30.89
N ASP A 28 -31.68 -18.48 30.25
CA ASP A 28 -31.88 -17.54 29.16
C ASP A 28 -31.42 -16.11 29.50
N LYS A 29 -31.87 -15.58 30.63
CA LYS A 29 -31.53 -14.20 31.05
C LYS A 29 -30.04 -14.01 31.19
N ALA A 30 -29.33 -14.94 31.85
CA ALA A 30 -27.89 -14.82 32.07
C ALA A 30 -27.09 -14.85 30.77
N ALA A 31 -27.48 -15.72 29.82
CA ALA A 31 -26.84 -15.81 28.50
C ALA A 31 -27.04 -14.53 27.68
N ARG A 32 -28.27 -14.02 27.63
CA ARG A 32 -28.59 -12.77 26.91
C ARG A 32 -27.94 -11.54 27.52
N ASP A 33 -27.83 -11.47 28.86
CA ASP A 33 -27.11 -10.39 29.54
C ASP A 33 -25.61 -10.36 29.10
N ARG A 34 -24.97 -11.52 28.98
CA ARG A 34 -23.55 -11.60 28.52
C ARG A 34 -23.41 -11.21 27.05
N LEU A 35 -24.32 -11.68 26.18
CA LEU A 35 -24.34 -11.27 24.77
C LEU A 35 -24.55 -9.76 24.63
N ASN A 36 -25.48 -9.21 25.42
CA ASN A 36 -25.73 -7.77 25.42
C ASN A 36 -24.49 -6.99 25.87
N GLU A 37 -23.74 -7.44 26.90
CA GLU A 37 -22.50 -6.76 27.32
C GLU A 37 -21.48 -6.69 26.18
N MET A 38 -21.26 -7.79 25.44
CA MET A 38 -20.33 -7.82 24.32
C MET A 38 -20.79 -6.94 23.16
N GLU A 39 -22.09 -6.99 22.84
CA GLU A 39 -22.65 -6.19 21.75
C GLU A 39 -22.60 -4.70 22.05
N GLN A 40 -22.94 -4.29 23.29
CA GLN A 40 -22.83 -2.89 23.70
C GLN A 40 -21.38 -2.39 23.70
N LEU A 41 -20.40 -3.25 24.06
CA LEU A 41 -18.99 -2.93 23.91
C LEU A 41 -18.63 -2.68 22.44
N ARG A 42 -19.02 -3.60 21.55
CA ARG A 42 -18.78 -3.50 20.11
C ARG A 42 -19.39 -2.21 19.53
N HIS A 43 -20.65 -1.94 19.86
CA HIS A 43 -21.36 -0.75 19.41
C HIS A 43 -20.71 0.54 19.92
N ALA A 44 -20.48 0.66 21.22
CA ALA A 44 -19.90 1.87 21.82
C ALA A 44 -18.48 2.15 21.33
N LEU A 45 -17.67 1.10 21.16
CA LEU A 45 -16.34 1.24 20.56
C LEU A 45 -16.43 1.69 19.10
N GLY A 46 -17.38 1.15 18.33
CA GLY A 46 -17.66 1.57 16.96
C GLY A 46 -17.99 3.06 16.87
N VAL A 47 -18.92 3.53 17.67
CA VAL A 47 -19.30 4.95 17.76
C VAL A 47 -18.10 5.83 18.07
N MET A 48 -17.26 5.42 19.03
CA MET A 48 -16.06 6.18 19.41
C MET A 48 -15.00 6.20 18.31
N LEU A 49 -14.85 5.11 17.54
CA LEU A 49 -13.94 5.01 16.40
C LEU A 49 -14.51 5.59 15.10
N GLY A 50 -15.77 6.06 15.12
CA GLY A 50 -16.45 6.59 13.93
C GLY A 50 -16.80 5.54 12.90
N LYS A 51 -17.13 4.31 13.35
CA LYS A 51 -17.51 3.17 12.51
C LYS A 51 -18.96 2.79 12.81
N ASP A 52 -19.74 2.54 11.77
CA ASP A 52 -21.14 2.12 11.93
C ASP A 52 -21.26 0.68 12.44
N SER A 53 -20.29 -0.16 12.11
CA SER A 53 -20.21 -1.54 12.58
C SER A 53 -18.76 -2.00 12.65
N LEU A 54 -18.45 -2.79 13.69
CA LEU A 54 -17.15 -3.46 13.84
C LEU A 54 -17.32 -4.95 13.58
N GLY A 55 -16.41 -5.53 12.82
CA GLY A 55 -16.34 -6.98 12.55
C GLY A 55 -15.11 -7.62 13.19
N VAL A 56 -14.99 -8.93 13.07
CA VAL A 56 -13.80 -9.70 13.42
C VAL A 56 -13.35 -10.50 12.20
N GLY A 57 -12.04 -10.49 11.91
CA GLY A 57 -11.49 -11.06 10.68
C GLY A 57 -11.67 -10.15 9.47
N GLY A 58 -11.53 -8.85 9.68
CA GLY A 58 -11.64 -7.80 8.69
C GLY A 58 -12.86 -6.88 8.86
N PRO A 59 -12.85 -5.71 8.21
CA PRO A 59 -13.90 -4.70 8.34
C PRO A 59 -15.26 -5.23 7.92
N SER A 60 -16.29 -4.99 8.72
CA SER A 60 -17.67 -5.32 8.39
C SER A 60 -18.31 -4.20 7.58
N GLN A 61 -19.13 -4.53 6.58
CA GLN A 61 -19.79 -3.55 5.72
C GLN A 61 -21.22 -3.17 6.21
N SER A 62 -21.93 -4.08 6.87
CA SER A 62 -23.31 -3.82 7.28
C SER A 62 -23.80 -4.60 8.50
N THR A 63 -23.21 -5.74 8.80
CA THR A 63 -23.60 -6.58 9.93
C THR A 63 -22.35 -7.09 10.63
N PHE A 64 -22.46 -7.36 11.94
CA PHE A 64 -21.37 -8.00 12.67
C PHE A 64 -21.06 -9.37 12.07
N GLN A 65 -19.90 -9.49 11.45
CA GLN A 65 -19.40 -10.71 10.86
C GLN A 65 -18.05 -11.05 11.48
N THR A 66 -17.86 -12.33 11.77
CA THR A 66 -16.58 -12.86 12.26
C THR A 66 -16.06 -13.91 11.30
N VAL A 67 -14.73 -14.03 11.19
CA VAL A 67 -14.10 -15.19 10.53
C VAL A 67 -14.38 -16.43 11.37
N TRP A 68 -14.26 -16.26 12.67
CA TRP A 68 -14.56 -17.26 13.68
C TRP A 68 -15.54 -16.71 14.68
N PRO A 69 -16.44 -17.54 15.25
CA PRO A 69 -17.27 -17.11 16.36
C PRO A 69 -16.43 -16.76 17.59
N ILE A 70 -16.98 -15.93 18.43
CA ILE A 70 -16.47 -15.66 19.77
C ILE A 70 -17.36 -16.45 20.71
N ASP A 71 -16.85 -17.60 21.14
CA ASP A 71 -17.60 -18.57 21.91
C ASP A 71 -17.36 -18.40 23.40
N ILE A 72 -18.44 -18.44 24.17
CA ILE A 72 -18.43 -18.35 25.63
C ILE A 72 -19.20 -19.50 26.20
N VAL A 73 -18.59 -20.22 27.13
CA VAL A 73 -19.27 -21.23 27.92
C VAL A 73 -19.65 -20.66 29.29
N LEU A 74 -20.96 -20.48 29.51
CA LEU A 74 -21.49 -19.87 30.72
C LEU A 74 -22.15 -20.91 31.61
N PHE A 75 -21.54 -21.18 32.74
CA PHE A 75 -21.98 -22.17 33.71
C PHE A 75 -22.98 -21.60 34.72
N SER A 76 -23.92 -22.45 35.15
CA SER A 76 -24.93 -22.10 36.14
C SER A 76 -24.35 -21.82 37.51
N ASN A 77 -23.18 -22.38 37.84
CA ASN A 77 -22.56 -22.26 39.15
C ASN A 77 -21.05 -22.55 39.14
N THR A 78 -20.37 -22.14 40.19
CA THR A 78 -18.90 -22.29 40.34
C THR A 78 -18.45 -23.73 40.43
N LYS A 79 -19.30 -24.66 40.92
CA LYS A 79 -18.94 -26.09 41.02
C LYS A 79 -18.79 -26.73 39.63
N GLU A 80 -19.72 -26.43 38.74
CA GLU A 80 -19.66 -26.89 37.35
C GLU A 80 -18.53 -26.22 36.57
N TYR A 81 -18.31 -24.94 36.81
CA TYR A 81 -17.23 -24.19 36.17
C TYR A 81 -15.82 -24.66 36.57
N GLY A 82 -15.61 -25.00 37.87
CA GLY A 82 -14.28 -25.27 38.43
C GLY A 82 -13.38 -26.18 37.60
N PRO A 83 -13.87 -27.35 37.11
CA PRO A 83 -13.09 -28.24 36.25
C PRO A 83 -12.67 -27.63 34.89
N HIS A 84 -13.35 -26.58 34.43
CA HIS A 84 -13.15 -25.91 33.14
C HIS A 84 -12.56 -24.51 33.28
N ALA A 85 -12.15 -24.13 34.50
CA ALA A 85 -11.59 -22.81 34.78
C ALA A 85 -10.30 -22.59 33.98
N LEU A 86 -10.26 -21.50 33.23
CA LEU A 86 -9.11 -21.11 32.43
C LEU A 86 -8.07 -20.36 33.27
N LYS A 87 -6.79 -20.56 32.94
CA LYS A 87 -5.68 -19.75 33.51
C LYS A 87 -5.66 -18.33 32.95
N THR A 88 -6.12 -18.15 31.72
CA THR A 88 -6.29 -16.88 31.02
C THR A 88 -7.78 -16.69 30.77
N PRO A 89 -8.26 -15.44 30.57
CA PRO A 89 -9.70 -15.18 30.40
C PRO A 89 -10.31 -15.86 29.17
N PHE A 90 -9.49 -16.24 28.20
CA PHE A 90 -9.91 -16.98 27.01
C PHE A 90 -8.72 -17.69 26.39
N VAL A 91 -8.99 -18.58 25.45
CA VAL A 91 -7.99 -19.26 24.61
C VAL A 91 -8.34 -19.03 23.14
N GLU A 92 -7.33 -18.89 22.32
CA GLU A 92 -7.45 -19.00 20.88
C GLU A 92 -7.39 -20.48 20.50
N GLY A 93 -8.47 -20.98 19.91
CA GLY A 93 -8.63 -22.36 19.54
C GLY A 93 -9.08 -22.54 18.12
N GLY A 94 -9.76 -23.66 17.83
CA GLY A 94 -10.50 -23.92 16.59
C GLY A 94 -11.59 -22.86 16.36
N SER A 95 -12.14 -22.33 17.43
CA SER A 95 -12.90 -21.06 17.47
C SER A 95 -11.95 -19.89 17.66
N ALA A 96 -12.31 -18.70 17.17
CA ALA A 96 -11.45 -17.52 17.24
C ALA A 96 -11.12 -17.14 18.69
N MET A 97 -12.10 -17.34 19.56
CA MET A 97 -11.95 -17.01 20.97
C MET A 97 -12.95 -17.86 21.77
N LEU A 98 -12.45 -18.57 22.75
CA LEU A 98 -13.24 -19.41 23.63
C LEU A 98 -12.99 -19.02 25.09
N GLY A 99 -14.03 -18.51 25.75
CA GLY A 99 -14.00 -18.14 27.17
C GLY A 99 -14.93 -19.02 28.01
N ALA A 100 -14.66 -19.09 29.31
CA ALA A 100 -15.53 -19.82 30.24
C ALA A 100 -15.61 -19.15 31.60
N TRP A 101 -16.81 -19.00 32.14
CA TRP A 101 -17.07 -18.50 33.52
C TRP A 101 -18.49 -18.81 34.02
N THR A 102 -18.86 -18.27 35.17
CA THR A 102 -20.16 -18.49 35.79
C THR A 102 -21.09 -17.29 35.60
N LYS A 103 -22.40 -17.54 35.66
CA LYS A 103 -23.44 -16.50 35.56
C LYS A 103 -23.35 -15.42 36.64
N ASP A 104 -22.83 -15.78 37.82
CA ASP A 104 -22.78 -14.90 38.99
C ASP A 104 -21.62 -13.91 38.96
N SER A 105 -20.72 -14.07 37.99
CA SER A 105 -19.58 -13.16 37.79
C SER A 105 -19.78 -12.31 36.53
N PRO A 106 -19.39 -11.02 36.55
CA PRO A 106 -19.35 -10.18 35.36
C PRO A 106 -18.32 -10.76 34.38
N LEU A 107 -18.35 -10.31 33.13
CA LEU A 107 -17.31 -10.62 32.17
C LEU A 107 -15.94 -10.21 32.71
N PRO A 108 -14.92 -11.08 32.65
CA PRO A 108 -13.59 -10.73 33.10
C PRO A 108 -13.04 -9.51 32.33
N ARG A 109 -12.45 -8.56 33.06
CA ARG A 109 -11.90 -7.34 32.44
C ARG A 109 -10.87 -7.63 31.37
N ASP A 110 -10.02 -8.63 31.61
CA ASP A 110 -9.01 -9.03 30.62
C ASP A 110 -9.65 -9.55 29.32
N MET A 111 -10.80 -10.20 29.40
CA MET A 111 -11.53 -10.60 28.20
C MET A 111 -12.11 -9.39 27.47
N LEU A 112 -12.73 -8.46 28.20
CA LEU A 112 -13.26 -7.22 27.60
C LEU A 112 -12.15 -6.40 26.94
N ARG A 113 -10.96 -6.38 27.57
CA ARG A 113 -9.75 -5.75 27.02
C ARG A 113 -9.30 -6.42 25.72
N ALA A 114 -9.25 -7.75 25.70
CA ALA A 114 -8.87 -8.52 24.54
C ALA A 114 -9.90 -8.40 23.40
N LEU A 115 -11.20 -8.41 23.73
CA LEU A 115 -12.26 -8.17 22.76
C LEU A 115 -12.15 -6.78 22.14
N ALA A 116 -11.92 -5.74 22.95
CA ALA A 116 -11.71 -4.38 22.45
C ALA A 116 -10.47 -4.32 21.53
N ARG A 117 -9.36 -4.99 21.91
CA ARG A 117 -8.14 -5.06 21.09
C ARG A 117 -8.42 -5.71 19.73
N MET A 118 -9.06 -6.85 19.71
CA MET A 118 -9.40 -7.56 18.48
C MET A 118 -10.29 -6.69 17.56
N LEU A 119 -11.31 -6.05 18.12
CA LEU A 119 -12.17 -5.15 17.35
C LEU A 119 -11.41 -3.93 16.80
N ILE A 120 -10.46 -3.37 17.54
CA ILE A 120 -9.59 -2.28 17.07
C ILE A 120 -8.69 -2.79 15.94
N ASP A 121 -8.03 -3.94 16.14
CA ASP A 121 -7.07 -4.48 15.18
C ASP A 121 -7.70 -4.80 13.83
N ASP A 122 -8.95 -5.28 13.83
CA ASP A 122 -9.64 -5.71 12.61
C ASP A 122 -10.36 -4.58 11.86
N ASN A 123 -10.61 -3.43 12.50
CA ASN A 123 -11.53 -2.44 11.91
C ASN A 123 -10.94 -1.06 11.63
N VAL A 124 -9.82 -0.70 12.25
CA VAL A 124 -9.22 0.62 12.06
C VAL A 124 -7.73 0.52 11.70
N ALA A 125 -7.22 1.55 11.03
CA ALA A 125 -5.79 1.64 10.80
C ALA A 125 -5.05 1.79 12.14
N ARG A 126 -3.81 1.29 12.20
CA ARG A 126 -3.01 1.29 13.43
C ARG A 126 -2.85 2.70 13.97
N MET A 127 -3.08 2.84 15.27
CA MET A 127 -2.79 4.03 16.04
C MET A 127 -1.51 3.80 16.89
N PRO A 128 -0.96 4.84 17.51
CA PRO A 128 0.10 4.65 18.50
C PRO A 128 -0.34 3.64 19.57
N GLU A 129 0.56 2.72 19.94
CA GLU A 129 0.27 1.61 20.86
C GLU A 129 -0.28 2.08 22.21
N GLU A 130 0.20 3.23 22.69
CA GLU A 130 -0.29 3.86 23.91
C GLU A 130 -1.79 4.21 23.82
N VAL A 131 -2.25 4.72 22.68
CA VAL A 131 -3.65 5.08 22.46
C VAL A 131 -4.53 3.84 22.37
N GLU A 132 -4.10 2.82 21.60
CA GLU A 132 -4.84 1.56 21.47
C GLU A 132 -4.95 0.82 22.80
N THR A 133 -3.85 0.74 23.54
CA THR A 133 -3.83 0.12 24.88
C THR A 133 -4.74 0.87 25.86
N ALA A 134 -4.69 2.20 25.86
CA ALA A 134 -5.55 3.03 26.71
C ALA A 134 -7.04 2.85 26.38
N LEU A 135 -7.39 2.70 25.10
CA LEU A 135 -8.76 2.37 24.67
C LEU A 135 -9.19 0.99 25.18
N CYS A 136 -8.34 -0.02 25.03
CA CYS A 136 -8.62 -1.37 25.53
C CYS A 136 -8.83 -1.38 27.05
N ASP A 137 -8.00 -0.66 27.80
CA ASP A 137 -8.13 -0.51 29.24
C ASP A 137 -9.41 0.26 29.63
N LEU A 138 -9.78 1.29 28.86
CA LEU A 138 -11.02 2.04 29.07
C LEU A 138 -12.24 1.13 28.88
N PHE A 139 -12.31 0.41 27.76
CA PHE A 139 -13.43 -0.48 27.44
C PHE A 139 -13.47 -1.72 28.35
N SER A 140 -12.37 -2.11 28.96
CA SER A 140 -12.36 -3.18 29.97
C SER A 140 -13.18 -2.84 31.22
N THR A 141 -13.53 -1.57 31.41
CA THR A 141 -14.31 -1.09 32.57
C THR A 141 -15.81 -0.94 32.24
N ILE A 142 -16.24 -1.35 31.07
CA ILE A 142 -17.64 -1.20 30.63
C ILE A 142 -18.59 -1.91 31.58
N LYS A 143 -19.69 -1.24 31.94
CA LYS A 143 -20.81 -1.82 32.66
C LYS A 143 -22.08 -1.52 31.90
N VAL A 144 -22.87 -2.55 31.65
CA VAL A 144 -24.07 -2.47 30.80
C VAL A 144 -25.30 -2.87 31.58
N THR A 145 -26.40 -2.15 31.35
CA THR A 145 -27.73 -2.50 31.86
C THR A 145 -28.75 -2.19 30.75
N GLY A 146 -29.18 -3.22 30.02
CA GLY A 146 -29.95 -3.06 28.80
C GLY A 146 -29.20 -2.22 27.76
N PRO A 147 -29.83 -1.20 27.15
CA PRO A 147 -29.15 -0.34 26.16
C PRO A 147 -28.32 0.78 26.79
N LYS A 148 -28.23 0.86 28.10
CA LYS A 148 -27.47 1.90 28.81
C LYS A 148 -26.21 1.30 29.40
N GLY A 149 -25.13 2.07 29.40
CA GLY A 149 -23.90 1.65 30.00
C GLY A 149 -23.02 2.81 30.44
N THR A 150 -21.95 2.46 31.13
CA THR A 150 -20.89 3.39 31.53
C THR A 150 -19.52 2.79 31.25
N ILE A 151 -18.53 3.65 31.01
CA ILE A 151 -17.12 3.29 30.86
C ILE A 151 -16.25 4.19 31.75
N GLY A 152 -15.01 3.79 31.98
CA GLY A 152 -14.03 4.61 32.68
C GLY A 152 -14.15 4.54 34.20
N ALA A 153 -14.75 3.48 34.75
CA ALA A 153 -14.70 3.25 36.19
C ALA A 153 -13.25 3.14 36.69
N PRO A 154 -12.95 3.64 37.91
CA PRO A 154 -11.59 3.56 38.47
C PRO A 154 -11.05 2.13 38.46
N LEU A 155 -9.79 2.01 38.10
CA LEU A 155 -9.07 0.74 38.13
C LEU A 155 -8.55 0.45 39.52
N PRO A 156 -8.39 -0.83 39.90
CA PRO A 156 -7.74 -1.18 41.18
C PRO A 156 -6.34 -0.56 41.29
N ALA A 157 -6.01 -0.08 42.46
CA ALA A 157 -4.71 0.52 42.73
C ALA A 157 -3.57 -0.46 42.40
N GLY A 158 -2.57 -0.01 41.62
CA GLY A 158 -1.42 -0.81 41.26
C GLY A 158 -1.66 -1.79 40.06
N GLU A 159 -2.84 -1.84 39.48
CA GLU A 159 -3.10 -2.70 38.32
C GLU A 159 -2.34 -2.27 37.08
N LEU A 160 -2.24 -0.96 36.84
CA LEU A 160 -1.48 -0.41 35.73
C LEU A 160 -0.15 0.20 36.20
N ALA A 161 0.90 -0.02 35.41
CA ALA A 161 2.15 0.71 35.57
C ALA A 161 1.92 2.23 35.39
N PRO A 162 2.74 3.12 35.98
CA PRO A 162 2.49 4.56 36.01
C PRO A 162 2.28 5.19 34.63
N ASP A 163 3.05 4.78 33.62
CA ASP A 163 2.90 5.30 32.26
C ASP A 163 1.57 4.88 31.62
N ARG A 164 1.21 3.62 31.76
CA ARG A 164 -0.05 3.08 31.29
C ARG A 164 -1.26 3.70 32.01
N LEU A 165 -1.12 3.98 33.31
CA LEU A 165 -2.15 4.69 34.08
C LEU A 165 -2.35 6.13 33.56
N ARG A 166 -1.26 6.83 33.21
CA ARG A 166 -1.36 8.17 32.59
C ARG A 166 -2.07 8.13 31.24
N ALA A 167 -1.72 7.18 30.38
CA ALA A 167 -2.37 6.99 29.09
C ALA A 167 -3.87 6.67 29.26
N TRP A 168 -4.19 5.75 30.16
CA TRP A 168 -5.57 5.42 30.50
C TRP A 168 -6.33 6.63 31.04
N ALA A 169 -5.77 7.39 31.97
CA ALA A 169 -6.41 8.56 32.56
C ALA A 169 -6.67 9.66 31.51
N LYS A 170 -5.74 9.85 30.57
CA LYS A 170 -5.94 10.74 29.43
C LYS A 170 -7.13 10.28 28.57
N MET A 171 -7.17 9.00 28.20
CA MET A 171 -8.27 8.46 27.39
C MET A 171 -9.60 8.49 28.13
N GLN A 172 -9.60 8.19 29.43
CA GLN A 172 -10.79 8.27 30.29
C GLN A 172 -11.32 9.71 30.36
N LEU A 173 -10.45 10.70 30.59
CA LEU A 173 -10.82 12.12 30.55
C LEU A 173 -11.46 12.49 29.20
N LEU A 174 -10.84 12.13 28.09
CA LEU A 174 -11.34 12.46 26.76
C LEU A 174 -12.68 11.79 26.46
N ALA A 175 -12.90 10.58 26.94
CA ALA A 175 -14.10 9.81 26.66
C ALA A 175 -15.28 10.15 27.59
N THR A 176 -15.04 10.58 28.82
CA THR A 176 -16.09 10.72 29.84
C THR A 176 -16.41 12.17 30.22
N ASN A 177 -15.43 13.08 30.09
CA ASN A 177 -15.65 14.49 30.41
C ASN A 177 -16.48 15.17 29.30
N PRO A 178 -17.60 15.87 29.64
CA PRO A 178 -18.48 16.51 28.66
C PRO A 178 -17.79 17.52 27.71
N ASP A 179 -16.70 18.16 28.14
CA ASP A 179 -15.97 19.13 27.31
C ASP A 179 -15.23 18.47 26.14
N TYR A 180 -14.92 17.17 26.25
CA TYR A 180 -14.12 16.42 25.28
C TYR A 180 -14.86 15.26 24.62
N SER A 181 -15.78 14.59 25.32
CA SER A 181 -16.38 13.31 24.90
C SER A 181 -17.07 13.37 23.53
N GLY A 182 -17.73 14.48 23.21
CA GLY A 182 -18.33 14.69 21.88
C GLY A 182 -17.34 14.83 20.74
N LYS A 183 -16.05 15.03 21.03
CA LYS A 183 -14.98 15.26 20.04
C LYS A 183 -13.91 14.16 20.00
N VAL A 184 -13.97 13.19 20.91
CA VAL A 184 -12.99 12.11 21.00
C VAL A 184 -12.90 11.31 19.69
N ARG A 185 -14.02 11.16 18.97
CA ARG A 185 -14.03 10.52 17.64
C ARG A 185 -13.13 11.24 16.64
N VAL A 186 -13.14 12.58 16.63
CA VAL A 186 -12.27 13.36 15.73
C VAL A 186 -10.81 13.15 16.10
N TYR A 187 -10.49 13.13 17.39
CA TYR A 187 -9.13 12.84 17.87
C TYR A 187 -8.65 11.46 17.40
N LEU A 188 -9.44 10.41 17.65
CA LEU A 188 -9.09 9.05 17.28
C LEU A 188 -8.98 8.87 15.75
N ASN A 189 -9.85 9.50 14.97
CA ASN A 189 -9.74 9.44 13.50
C ASN A 189 -8.44 10.07 12.98
N ASN A 190 -7.97 11.16 13.59
CA ASN A 190 -6.68 11.75 13.23
C ASN A 190 -5.48 10.93 13.70
N MET A 191 -5.65 10.05 14.70
CA MET A 191 -4.59 9.17 15.20
C MET A 191 -4.41 7.89 14.37
N GLN A 192 -5.40 7.53 13.53
CA GLN A 192 -5.32 6.33 12.70
C GLN A 192 -4.25 6.46 11.61
N GLY A 193 -3.60 5.35 11.28
CA GLY A 193 -2.58 5.29 10.24
C GLY A 193 -1.25 5.94 10.63
N VAL A 194 -0.87 5.87 11.91
CA VAL A 194 0.31 6.55 12.49
C VAL A 194 0.13 8.08 12.41
N GLY A 195 -1.05 8.52 12.79
CA GLY A 195 -1.44 9.93 12.75
C GLY A 195 -0.62 10.81 13.69
N ASP A 196 -0.59 12.09 13.36
CA ASP A 196 0.09 13.10 14.15
C ASP A 196 -0.81 13.58 15.29
N GLU A 197 -0.41 13.33 16.54
CA GLU A 197 -1.14 13.79 17.72
C GLU A 197 -1.29 15.32 17.76
N THR A 198 -0.35 16.06 17.17
CA THR A 198 -0.43 17.53 17.06
C THR A 198 -1.66 17.96 16.27
N LEU A 199 -1.90 17.30 15.14
CA LEU A 199 -3.10 17.53 14.33
C LEU A 199 -4.35 17.02 15.05
N ALA A 200 -4.30 15.84 15.68
CA ALA A 200 -5.43 15.26 16.40
C ALA A 200 -5.91 16.15 17.55
N ALA A 201 -5.01 16.63 18.40
CA ALA A 201 -5.35 17.51 19.53
C ALA A 201 -5.89 18.87 19.04
N ARG A 202 -5.28 19.45 18.01
CA ARG A 202 -5.73 20.73 17.42
C ARG A 202 -7.10 20.60 16.78
N ASN A 203 -7.30 19.58 15.95
CA ASN A 203 -8.55 19.40 15.19
C ASN A 203 -9.73 19.05 16.09
N ALA A 204 -9.50 18.21 17.11
CA ALA A 204 -10.55 17.78 18.01
C ALA A 204 -10.86 18.82 19.09
N PHE A 205 -9.83 19.37 19.73
CA PHE A 205 -9.99 20.15 20.96
C PHE A 205 -9.54 21.60 20.85
N GLY A 206 -8.86 21.98 19.77
CA GLY A 206 -8.23 23.31 19.64
C GLY A 206 -7.01 23.51 20.55
N LEU A 207 -6.43 22.41 21.06
CA LEU A 207 -5.33 22.43 22.02
C LEU A 207 -4.01 22.01 21.37
N THR A 208 -2.89 22.46 21.94
CA THR A 208 -1.59 21.87 21.68
C THR A 208 -1.45 20.55 22.44
N VAL A 209 -0.63 19.61 21.93
CA VAL A 209 -0.34 18.34 22.65
C VAL A 209 0.23 18.61 24.05
N ALA A 210 1.12 19.59 24.18
CA ALA A 210 1.68 19.95 25.49
C ALA A 210 0.57 20.36 26.49
N LYS A 211 -0.39 21.18 26.04
CA LYS A 211 -1.53 21.59 26.90
C LYS A 211 -2.46 20.45 27.22
N LEU A 212 -2.75 19.59 26.24
CA LEU A 212 -3.55 18.39 26.46
C LEU A 212 -2.89 17.44 27.47
N ASN A 213 -1.59 17.25 27.37
CA ASN A 213 -0.83 16.40 28.31
C ASN A 213 -0.75 17.02 29.72
N GLU A 214 -0.62 18.33 29.83
CA GLU A 214 -0.70 19.05 31.12
C GLU A 214 -2.05 18.81 31.81
N ILE A 215 -3.16 18.99 31.07
CA ILE A 215 -4.52 18.74 31.59
C ILE A 215 -4.68 17.28 32.00
N ALA A 216 -4.27 16.34 31.15
CA ALA A 216 -4.34 14.91 31.44
C ALA A 216 -3.48 14.51 32.66
N ALA A 217 -2.29 15.09 32.82
CA ALA A 217 -1.42 14.85 33.98
C ALA A 217 -2.06 15.38 35.27
N ALA A 218 -2.61 16.59 35.24
CA ALA A 218 -3.33 17.16 36.39
C ALA A 218 -4.56 16.31 36.77
N TYR A 219 -5.29 15.82 35.77
CA TYR A 219 -6.43 14.92 35.98
C TYR A 219 -6.01 13.59 36.58
N ALA A 220 -4.96 12.97 36.06
CA ALA A 220 -4.40 11.73 36.60
C ALA A 220 -3.92 11.90 38.05
N ALA A 221 -3.26 13.01 38.38
CA ALA A 221 -2.79 13.33 39.72
C ALA A 221 -3.92 13.55 40.73
N ALA A 222 -5.06 14.09 40.27
CA ALA A 222 -6.24 14.28 41.11
C ALA A 222 -6.89 12.94 41.51
N GLY A 223 -6.71 11.87 40.72
CA GLY A 223 -7.17 10.51 41.02
C GLY A 223 -8.70 10.36 41.15
N LYS A 224 -9.46 11.34 40.69
CA LYS A 224 -10.93 11.35 40.76
C LYS A 224 -11.50 10.93 39.41
N PHE A 225 -11.60 9.62 39.21
CA PHE A 225 -12.10 9.07 37.95
C PHE A 225 -13.58 8.70 38.10
N GLU A 226 -14.44 9.40 37.38
CA GLU A 226 -15.88 9.11 37.37
C GLU A 226 -16.25 8.43 36.05
N PRO A 227 -17.05 7.33 36.11
CA PRO A 227 -17.54 6.69 34.89
C PRO A 227 -18.44 7.64 34.10
N GLY A 228 -18.20 7.68 32.79
CA GLY A 228 -19.08 8.41 31.88
C GLY A 228 -20.11 7.51 31.20
N PRO A 229 -21.24 8.05 30.77
CA PRO A 229 -22.26 7.28 30.08
C PRO A 229 -21.80 6.91 28.65
N ILE A 230 -22.24 5.75 28.17
CA ILE A 230 -22.20 5.37 26.78
C ILE A 230 -23.62 5.25 26.23
N SER A 231 -23.78 5.65 24.96
CA SER A 231 -24.99 5.35 24.20
C SER A 231 -24.88 3.94 23.63
N GLY A 232 -25.76 3.06 24.06
CA GLY A 232 -25.85 1.71 23.54
C GLY A 232 -26.93 1.58 22.47
N GLU A 233 -26.97 0.42 21.83
CA GLU A 233 -27.99 0.02 20.89
C GLU A 233 -29.12 -0.73 21.62
N ALA A 234 -30.37 -0.43 21.30
CA ALA A 234 -31.51 -1.17 21.85
C ALA A 234 -31.67 -2.49 21.11
N LEU A 235 -31.39 -3.59 21.79
CA LEU A 235 -31.60 -4.94 21.25
C LEU A 235 -33.01 -5.44 21.52
N ASN A 236 -33.63 -6.06 20.54
CA ASN A 236 -34.91 -6.71 20.68
C ASN A 236 -34.72 -8.18 21.09
N PRO A 237 -35.09 -8.59 22.32
CA PRO A 237 -34.85 -9.95 22.79
C PRO A 237 -35.47 -11.05 21.91
N ASN A 238 -36.52 -10.72 21.14
CA ASN A 238 -37.22 -11.70 20.31
C ASN A 238 -36.76 -11.76 18.87
N GLN A 239 -35.92 -10.82 18.43
CA GLN A 239 -35.45 -10.73 17.03
C GLN A 239 -33.93 -10.84 16.90
N ASP A 240 -33.18 -10.23 17.82
CA ASP A 240 -31.75 -10.11 17.70
C ASP A 240 -30.98 -11.32 18.25
N PHE A 241 -31.63 -12.13 19.10
CA PHE A 241 -31.03 -13.33 19.68
C PHE A 241 -31.55 -14.60 19.00
N VAL A 242 -30.63 -15.41 18.53
CA VAL A 242 -30.93 -16.73 17.98
C VAL A 242 -30.63 -17.78 19.05
N GLU A 243 -31.57 -18.72 19.26
CA GLU A 243 -31.43 -19.79 20.23
C GLU A 243 -31.42 -21.13 19.53
N LYS A 244 -30.54 -22.02 19.97
CA LYS A 244 -30.45 -23.40 19.48
C LYS A 244 -30.08 -24.32 20.62
N GLN A 245 -30.83 -25.42 20.76
CA GLN A 245 -30.42 -26.47 21.67
C GLN A 245 -29.15 -27.15 21.16
N VAL A 246 -28.21 -27.35 22.06
CA VAL A 246 -26.90 -27.95 21.77
C VAL A 246 -26.92 -29.39 22.25
N ASP A 247 -26.41 -30.29 21.43
CA ASP A 247 -26.26 -31.67 21.82
C ASP A 247 -25.04 -31.89 22.72
N LYS A 248 -25.01 -33.02 23.41
CA LYS A 248 -23.92 -33.32 24.34
C LYS A 248 -22.56 -33.39 23.63
N ALA A 249 -22.51 -33.90 22.42
CA ALA A 249 -21.25 -34.11 21.70
C ALA A 249 -20.60 -32.73 21.36
N ALA A 250 -21.40 -31.72 20.97
CA ALA A 250 -20.91 -30.38 20.69
C ALA A 250 -20.36 -29.71 21.96
N ILE A 251 -21.04 -29.87 23.11
CA ILE A 251 -20.56 -29.35 24.40
C ILE A 251 -19.30 -30.07 24.86
N ASP A 252 -19.25 -31.39 24.75
CA ASP A 252 -18.05 -32.17 25.08
C ASP A 252 -16.86 -31.74 24.20
N GLY A 253 -17.11 -31.41 22.94
CA GLY A 253 -16.12 -30.82 22.03
C GLY A 253 -15.56 -29.47 22.52
N LEU A 254 -16.46 -28.55 22.93
CA LEU A 254 -16.04 -27.26 23.52
C LEU A 254 -15.22 -27.44 24.81
N PHE A 255 -15.61 -28.40 25.68
CA PHE A 255 -14.85 -28.70 26.89
C PHE A 255 -13.48 -29.31 26.57
N ALA A 256 -13.38 -30.15 25.56
CA ALA A 256 -12.09 -30.68 25.10
C ALA A 256 -11.19 -29.56 24.55
N GLU A 257 -11.76 -28.62 23.81
CA GLU A 257 -11.03 -27.46 23.28
C GLU A 257 -10.54 -26.53 24.40
N LEU A 258 -11.38 -26.24 25.39
CA LEU A 258 -11.00 -25.52 26.60
C LEU A 258 -9.87 -26.21 27.36
N ALA A 259 -9.97 -27.52 27.55
CA ALA A 259 -8.95 -28.32 28.27
C ALA A 259 -7.62 -28.37 27.51
N ALA A 260 -7.67 -28.40 26.18
CA ALA A 260 -6.50 -28.38 25.32
C ALA A 260 -5.83 -26.98 25.21
N GLY A 261 -6.45 -25.95 25.77
CA GLY A 261 -5.96 -24.58 25.66
C GLY A 261 -5.89 -24.11 24.20
N GLY A 262 -6.84 -24.56 23.37
CA GLY A 262 -6.94 -24.16 21.96
C GLY A 262 -5.87 -24.75 21.03
N LYS A 263 -5.23 -25.86 21.42
CA LYS A 263 -4.10 -26.45 20.66
C LYS A 263 -4.43 -27.74 19.91
N ASN A 264 -5.65 -28.22 20.02
CA ASN A 264 -6.04 -29.52 19.44
C ASN A 264 -7.07 -29.31 18.33
N PHE A 265 -6.58 -29.18 17.10
CA PHE A 265 -7.44 -28.99 15.93
C PHE A 265 -7.70 -30.33 15.23
N PRO A 266 -8.94 -30.71 14.96
CA PRO A 266 -9.23 -31.81 14.04
C PRO A 266 -8.55 -31.58 12.69
N PRO A 267 -7.93 -32.60 12.07
CA PRO A 267 -7.20 -32.44 10.80
C PRO A 267 -8.03 -31.89 9.63
N ASP A 268 -9.34 -32.16 9.65
CA ASP A 268 -10.32 -31.72 8.66
C ASP A 268 -10.98 -30.36 9.03
N SER A 269 -10.68 -29.84 10.22
CA SER A 269 -11.13 -28.50 10.59
C SER A 269 -10.41 -27.44 9.74
N PRO A 270 -11.00 -26.26 9.51
CA PRO A 270 -10.35 -25.21 8.74
C PRO A 270 -8.94 -24.90 9.24
N ARG A 271 -8.71 -24.90 10.53
CA ARG A 271 -7.41 -24.66 11.14
C ARG A 271 -6.43 -25.82 10.96
N GLY A 272 -6.91 -27.06 11.09
CA GLY A 272 -6.11 -28.24 10.77
C GLY A 272 -5.69 -28.28 9.30
N LEU A 273 -6.55 -27.87 8.38
CA LEU A 273 -6.23 -27.73 6.96
C LEU A 273 -5.12 -26.70 6.71
N VAL A 274 -5.15 -25.59 7.44
CA VAL A 274 -4.08 -24.57 7.35
C VAL A 274 -2.75 -25.08 7.91
N GLU A 275 -2.79 -25.80 9.02
CA GLU A 275 -1.57 -26.42 9.59
C GLU A 275 -0.98 -27.51 8.68
N ASN A 276 -1.82 -28.22 7.92
CA ASN A 276 -1.37 -29.18 6.92
C ASN A 276 -0.53 -28.50 5.82
N GLY A 277 -0.89 -27.27 5.45
CA GLY A 277 -0.10 -26.40 4.57
C GLY A 277 0.02 -26.88 3.12
N THR A 278 -0.64 -27.97 2.71
CA THR A 278 -0.66 -28.39 1.30
C THR A 278 -1.60 -27.51 0.49
N ARG A 279 -1.36 -27.37 -0.81
CA ARG A 279 -2.22 -26.59 -1.71
C ARG A 279 -3.68 -27.01 -1.60
N ASP A 280 -3.97 -28.31 -1.69
CA ASP A 280 -5.34 -28.84 -1.65
C ASP A 280 -6.02 -28.54 -0.31
N ALA A 281 -5.29 -28.69 0.81
CA ALA A 281 -5.79 -28.36 2.14
C ALA A 281 -6.09 -26.86 2.28
N LEU A 282 -5.20 -25.99 1.77
CA LEU A 282 -5.41 -24.54 1.79
C LEU A 282 -6.58 -24.11 0.90
N GLU A 283 -6.76 -24.72 -0.27
CA GLU A 283 -7.93 -24.47 -1.12
C GLU A 283 -9.24 -24.89 -0.43
N LEU A 284 -9.25 -25.98 0.29
CA LEU A 284 -10.39 -26.38 1.12
C LEU A 284 -10.63 -25.39 2.26
N ALA A 285 -9.57 -24.91 2.93
CA ALA A 285 -9.69 -23.91 3.99
C ALA A 285 -10.27 -22.59 3.46
N VAL A 286 -9.80 -22.11 2.31
CA VAL A 286 -10.35 -20.91 1.62
C VAL A 286 -11.81 -21.11 1.27
N LYS A 287 -12.17 -22.29 0.76
CA LYS A 287 -13.57 -22.62 0.43
C LYS A 287 -14.47 -22.65 1.66
N ALA A 288 -13.98 -23.23 2.77
CA ALA A 288 -14.71 -23.32 4.03
C ALA A 288 -14.89 -21.94 4.68
N ASN A 289 -13.86 -21.11 4.63
CA ASN A 289 -13.89 -19.75 5.18
C ASN A 289 -13.15 -18.74 4.30
N PRO A 290 -13.79 -18.18 3.27
CA PRO A 290 -13.16 -17.27 2.32
C PRO A 290 -12.77 -15.91 2.92
N ARG A 291 -13.16 -15.62 4.16
CA ARG A 291 -12.80 -14.40 4.88
C ARG A 291 -11.60 -14.58 5.82
N TRP A 292 -11.00 -15.75 5.86
CA TRP A 292 -9.82 -15.98 6.64
C TRP A 292 -8.55 -15.69 5.83
N ALA A 293 -7.78 -14.69 6.24
CA ALA A 293 -6.63 -14.19 5.47
C ALA A 293 -5.46 -15.19 5.37
N ALA A 294 -5.19 -15.93 6.45
CA ALA A 294 -4.02 -16.82 6.51
C ALA A 294 -3.98 -17.89 5.40
N PRO A 295 -5.07 -18.61 5.08
CA PRO A 295 -5.05 -19.57 3.96
C PRO A 295 -4.73 -18.90 2.61
N HIS A 296 -5.27 -17.71 2.35
CA HIS A 296 -4.96 -16.96 1.13
C HIS A 296 -3.48 -16.62 1.04
N PHE A 297 -2.91 -16.14 2.12
CA PHE A 297 -1.48 -15.80 2.18
C PHE A 297 -0.58 -17.02 1.95
N LEU A 298 -0.87 -18.13 2.63
CA LEU A 298 -0.10 -19.36 2.48
C LEU A 298 -0.26 -19.97 1.07
N LEU A 299 -1.49 -19.95 0.54
CA LEU A 299 -1.79 -20.44 -0.80
C LEU A 299 -1.04 -19.68 -1.88
N ALA A 300 -0.84 -18.37 -1.71
CA ALA A 300 -0.13 -17.53 -2.65
C ALA A 300 1.26 -18.08 -2.99
N SER A 301 1.98 -18.63 -2.02
CA SER A 301 3.33 -19.20 -2.24
C SER A 301 3.34 -20.56 -2.95
N LEU A 302 2.18 -21.23 -3.07
CA LEU A 302 2.04 -22.57 -3.63
C LEU A 302 1.37 -22.60 -5.01
N VAL A 303 0.77 -21.47 -5.43
CA VAL A 303 0.12 -21.39 -6.73
C VAL A 303 1.13 -21.00 -7.81
N THR A 304 1.01 -21.65 -8.96
CA THR A 304 1.89 -21.43 -10.12
C THR A 304 1.17 -20.76 -11.29
N GLU A 305 -0.14 -20.59 -11.17
CA GLU A 305 -0.96 -19.96 -12.21
C GLU A 305 -0.74 -18.46 -12.26
N ASP A 306 -0.56 -17.93 -13.46
CA ASP A 306 -0.29 -16.51 -13.68
C ASP A 306 -1.32 -15.60 -13.00
N GLY A 307 -0.83 -14.69 -12.20
CA GLY A 307 -1.63 -13.69 -11.49
C GLY A 307 -2.42 -14.21 -10.28
N ARG A 308 -2.48 -15.52 -10.03
CA ARG A 308 -3.17 -16.10 -8.87
C ARG A 308 -2.47 -15.73 -7.56
N GLU A 309 -1.14 -15.81 -7.52
CA GLU A 309 -0.34 -15.37 -6.38
C GLU A 309 -0.75 -13.95 -5.93
N MET A 310 -0.70 -13.00 -6.84
CA MET A 310 -1.07 -11.60 -6.54
C MET A 310 -2.53 -11.45 -6.12
N LYS A 311 -3.44 -12.25 -6.66
CA LYS A 311 -4.85 -12.23 -6.26
C LYS A 311 -5.02 -12.69 -4.82
N GLU A 312 -4.38 -13.79 -4.45
CA GLU A 312 -4.45 -14.34 -3.09
C GLU A 312 -3.79 -13.38 -2.08
N LEU A 313 -2.63 -12.80 -2.41
CA LEU A 313 -1.98 -11.79 -1.57
C LEU A 313 -2.83 -10.53 -1.39
N LYS A 314 -3.45 -10.01 -2.46
CA LYS A 314 -4.38 -8.89 -2.37
C LYS A 314 -5.56 -9.21 -1.47
N THR A 315 -6.11 -10.42 -1.57
CA THR A 315 -7.20 -10.87 -0.70
C THR A 315 -6.76 -10.87 0.76
N ALA A 316 -5.59 -11.44 1.07
CA ALA A 316 -5.05 -11.47 2.41
C ALA A 316 -4.85 -10.05 3.00
N THR A 317 -4.32 -9.10 2.21
CA THR A 317 -4.12 -7.71 2.68
C THR A 317 -5.43 -6.95 2.92
N VAL A 318 -6.49 -7.27 2.18
CA VAL A 318 -7.82 -6.67 2.39
C VAL A 318 -8.47 -7.23 3.65
N LEU A 319 -8.30 -8.53 3.90
CA LEU A 319 -8.89 -9.21 5.05
C LEU A 319 -8.19 -8.84 6.36
N GLU A 320 -6.85 -8.72 6.36
CA GLU A 320 -6.05 -8.30 7.52
C GLU A 320 -5.12 -7.13 7.16
N PRO A 321 -5.64 -5.91 7.07
CA PRO A 321 -4.87 -4.74 6.61
C PRO A 321 -3.76 -4.30 7.57
N ARG A 322 -3.75 -4.77 8.81
CA ARG A 322 -2.68 -4.52 9.79
C ARG A 322 -1.55 -5.54 9.75
N ASN A 323 -1.65 -6.57 8.92
CA ASN A 323 -0.62 -7.59 8.80
C ASN A 323 0.49 -7.12 7.86
N VAL A 324 1.61 -6.71 8.45
CA VAL A 324 2.80 -6.21 7.73
C VAL A 324 3.33 -7.23 6.72
N SER A 325 3.34 -8.52 7.12
CA SER A 325 3.90 -9.60 6.29
C SER A 325 3.12 -9.77 4.98
N TYR A 326 1.79 -9.59 5.02
CA TYR A 326 0.96 -9.70 3.82
C TYR A 326 1.24 -8.56 2.83
N TRP A 327 1.34 -7.32 3.33
CA TRP A 327 1.68 -6.18 2.51
C TRP A 327 3.09 -6.27 1.91
N ARG A 328 4.06 -6.77 2.69
CA ARG A 328 5.43 -6.99 2.23
C ARG A 328 5.46 -8.02 1.10
N ALA A 329 4.84 -9.18 1.30
CA ALA A 329 4.78 -10.22 0.28
C ALA A 329 4.09 -9.72 -1.00
N LEU A 330 2.99 -8.96 -0.88
CA LEU A 330 2.33 -8.35 -2.04
C LEU A 330 3.24 -7.37 -2.77
N ALA A 331 3.96 -6.51 -2.05
CA ALA A 331 4.89 -5.56 -2.64
C ALA A 331 6.04 -6.27 -3.37
N GLU A 332 6.56 -7.35 -2.80
CA GLU A 332 7.61 -8.18 -3.41
C GLU A 332 7.12 -8.88 -4.68
N ALA A 333 5.93 -9.48 -4.66
CA ALA A 333 5.32 -10.11 -5.83
C ALA A 333 5.04 -9.09 -6.95
N GLN A 334 4.51 -7.92 -6.62
CA GLN A 334 4.29 -6.83 -7.57
C GLN A 334 5.59 -6.34 -8.19
N ARG A 335 6.64 -6.21 -7.40
CA ARG A 335 7.96 -5.85 -7.90
C ARG A 335 8.55 -6.91 -8.82
N ALA A 336 8.43 -8.18 -8.45
CA ALA A 336 8.88 -9.30 -9.30
C ALA A 336 8.17 -9.29 -10.66
N ALA A 337 6.91 -8.84 -10.69
CA ALA A 337 6.14 -8.62 -11.92
C ALA A 337 6.37 -7.25 -12.58
N ASN A 338 7.37 -6.47 -12.15
CA ASN A 338 7.68 -5.11 -12.63
C ASN A 338 6.54 -4.09 -12.46
N GLN A 339 5.60 -4.34 -11.54
CA GLN A 339 4.51 -3.43 -11.20
C GLN A 339 4.97 -2.45 -10.10
N PHE A 340 5.97 -1.64 -10.39
CA PHE A 340 6.66 -0.81 -9.40
C PHE A 340 5.75 0.19 -8.69
N THR A 341 4.82 0.83 -9.42
CA THR A 341 3.87 1.78 -8.83
C THR A 341 2.95 1.11 -7.81
N GLU A 342 2.48 -0.10 -8.09
CA GLU A 342 1.63 -0.86 -7.17
C GLU A 342 2.45 -1.37 -5.97
N ALA A 343 3.68 -1.81 -6.20
CA ALA A 343 4.60 -2.20 -5.13
C ALA A 343 4.85 -1.03 -4.16
N ASP A 344 5.04 0.19 -4.66
CA ASP A 344 5.20 1.39 -3.83
C ASP A 344 3.99 1.65 -2.93
N LYS A 345 2.77 1.45 -3.45
CA LYS A 345 1.53 1.55 -2.65
C LYS A 345 1.47 0.47 -1.57
N SER A 346 1.84 -0.76 -1.91
CA SER A 346 1.87 -1.87 -0.95
C SER A 346 2.93 -1.66 0.13
N TRP A 347 4.12 -1.13 -0.21
CA TRP A 347 5.12 -0.73 0.77
C TRP A 347 4.65 0.40 1.68
N ALA A 348 3.93 1.39 1.14
CA ALA A 348 3.35 2.45 1.96
C ALA A 348 2.28 1.90 2.94
N ALA A 349 1.50 0.90 2.51
CA ALA A 349 0.55 0.20 3.37
C ALA A 349 1.27 -0.64 4.44
N ALA A 350 2.35 -1.35 4.10
CA ALA A 350 3.19 -2.06 5.06
C ALA A 350 3.74 -1.12 6.14
N MET A 351 4.22 0.07 5.75
CA MET A 351 4.68 1.11 6.69
C MET A 351 3.58 1.55 7.67
N LYS A 352 2.34 1.70 7.19
CA LYS A 352 1.19 2.05 8.04
C LYS A 352 0.77 0.90 8.95
N ALA A 353 0.94 -0.34 8.50
CA ALA A 353 0.64 -1.55 9.27
C ALA A 353 1.73 -1.88 10.31
N ALA A 354 2.94 -1.34 10.19
CA ALA A 354 4.07 -1.65 11.06
C ALA A 354 3.76 -1.34 12.53
N PRO A 355 4.01 -2.30 13.44
CA PRO A 355 3.66 -2.18 14.85
C PRO A 355 4.52 -1.15 15.61
N ASN A 356 5.75 -0.90 15.16
CA ASN A 356 6.71 -0.05 15.85
C ASN A 356 7.70 0.60 14.86
N ASP A 357 8.54 1.50 15.38
CA ASP A 357 9.53 2.23 14.57
C ASP A 357 10.62 1.30 14.02
N ALA A 358 11.00 0.26 14.76
CA ALA A 358 12.01 -0.71 14.30
C ALA A 358 11.54 -1.43 13.03
N GLU A 359 10.28 -1.88 13.00
CA GLU A 359 9.72 -2.51 11.80
C GLU A 359 9.57 -1.49 10.65
N ARG A 360 9.18 -0.25 10.95
CA ARG A 360 9.15 0.82 9.95
C ARG A 360 10.52 1.09 9.34
N GLU A 361 11.58 1.12 10.16
CA GLU A 361 12.94 1.32 9.68
C GLU A 361 13.43 0.12 8.85
N HIS A 362 13.12 -1.09 9.27
CA HIS A 362 13.40 -2.29 8.49
C HIS A 362 12.72 -2.25 7.11
N ILE A 363 11.44 -1.86 7.04
CA ILE A 363 10.72 -1.70 5.76
C ILE A 363 11.38 -0.64 4.87
N LYS A 364 11.83 0.49 5.43
CA LYS A 364 12.55 1.53 4.67
C LYS A 364 13.84 1.00 4.09
N GLN A 365 14.60 0.23 4.87
CA GLN A 365 15.85 -0.37 4.41
C GLN A 365 15.61 -1.35 3.26
N VAL A 366 14.66 -2.28 3.41
CA VAL A 366 14.29 -3.23 2.35
C VAL A 366 13.84 -2.49 1.08
N ARG A 367 13.06 -1.42 1.23
CA ARG A 367 12.62 -0.59 0.10
C ARG A 367 13.80 0.09 -0.59
N PHE A 368 14.73 0.64 0.15
CA PHE A 368 15.94 1.27 -0.40
C PHE A 368 16.76 0.30 -1.26
N GLU A 369 17.02 -0.90 -0.76
CA GLU A 369 17.71 -1.97 -1.52
C GLU A 369 16.95 -2.36 -2.80
N GLN A 370 15.63 -2.25 -2.78
CA GLN A 370 14.79 -2.53 -3.94
C GLN A 370 14.78 -1.41 -4.97
N ASP A 371 14.88 -0.16 -4.54
CA ASP A 371 14.96 1.00 -5.43
C ASP A 371 16.23 0.96 -6.29
N GLU A 372 17.36 0.47 -5.75
CA GLU A 372 18.58 0.23 -6.52
C GLU A 372 18.37 -0.80 -7.64
N ARG A 373 17.69 -1.91 -7.34
CA ARG A 373 17.36 -2.94 -8.34
C ARG A 373 16.40 -2.42 -9.41
N ARG A 374 15.44 -1.59 -9.01
CA ARG A 374 14.52 -0.91 -9.93
C ARG A 374 15.29 -0.01 -10.88
N ALA A 375 16.18 0.84 -10.37
CA ALA A 375 17.00 1.73 -11.19
C ALA A 375 17.85 0.96 -12.19
N ALA A 376 18.46 -0.17 -11.78
CA ALA A 376 19.20 -1.05 -12.67
C ALA A 376 18.30 -1.67 -13.76
N PHE A 377 17.10 -2.12 -13.41
CA PHE A 377 16.13 -2.65 -14.37
C PHE A 377 15.69 -1.58 -15.38
N GLU A 378 15.29 -0.39 -14.91
CA GLU A 378 14.87 0.72 -15.78
C GLU A 378 16.00 1.15 -16.73
N ALA A 379 17.25 1.17 -16.24
CA ALA A 379 18.43 1.45 -17.07
C ALA A 379 18.64 0.38 -18.15
N SER A 380 18.49 -0.91 -17.80
CA SER A 380 18.61 -2.02 -18.74
C SER A 380 17.52 -2.00 -19.80
N GLU A 381 16.27 -1.71 -19.43
CA GLU A 381 15.16 -1.60 -20.37
C GLU A 381 15.31 -0.41 -21.31
N LYS A 382 15.75 0.74 -20.78
CA LYS A 382 16.06 1.91 -21.61
C LYS A 382 17.13 1.60 -22.66
N LYS A 383 18.18 0.87 -22.24
CA LYS A 383 19.22 0.41 -23.16
C LYS A 383 18.66 -0.56 -24.21
N ARG A 384 17.86 -1.55 -23.80
CA ARG A 384 17.23 -2.52 -24.70
C ARG A 384 16.39 -1.83 -25.78
N ILE A 385 15.55 -0.86 -25.34
CA ILE A 385 14.71 -0.07 -26.26
C ILE A 385 15.57 0.75 -27.23
N ALA A 386 16.63 1.40 -26.75
CA ALA A 386 17.55 2.15 -27.59
C ALA A 386 18.26 1.25 -28.61
N ASP A 387 18.73 0.08 -28.19
CA ASP A 387 19.38 -0.90 -29.05
C ASP A 387 18.39 -1.48 -30.11
N GLU A 388 17.12 -1.64 -29.76
CA GLU A 388 16.07 -2.08 -30.68
C GLU A 388 15.76 -1.00 -31.72
N GLN A 389 15.58 0.25 -31.29
CA GLN A 389 15.41 1.39 -32.19
C GLN A 389 16.60 1.59 -33.13
N ALA A 390 17.83 1.41 -32.62
CA ALA A 390 19.02 1.49 -33.46
C ALA A 390 19.06 0.38 -34.53
N ARG A 391 18.68 -0.84 -34.16
CA ARG A 391 18.57 -1.97 -35.12
C ARG A 391 17.50 -1.73 -36.17
N ASP A 392 16.34 -1.19 -35.76
CA ASP A 392 15.26 -0.88 -36.69
C ASP A 392 15.66 0.24 -37.66
N LEU A 393 16.30 1.29 -37.15
CA LEU A 393 16.83 2.37 -37.97
C LEU A 393 17.88 1.83 -38.96
N GLN A 394 18.76 0.91 -38.52
CA GLN A 394 19.74 0.30 -39.38
C GLN A 394 19.07 -0.55 -40.50
N ARG A 395 18.05 -1.35 -40.15
CA ARG A 395 17.27 -2.10 -41.14
C ARG A 395 16.63 -1.18 -42.19
N VAL A 396 16.07 -0.06 -41.80
CA VAL A 396 15.49 0.92 -42.72
C VAL A 396 16.56 1.52 -43.64
N LYS A 397 17.74 1.89 -43.08
CA LYS A 397 18.88 2.38 -43.88
C LYS A 397 19.41 1.35 -44.87
N ASP A 398 19.52 0.10 -44.45
CA ASP A 398 20.00 -0.98 -45.29
C ASP A 398 19.00 -1.29 -46.41
N ALA A 399 17.70 -1.29 -46.12
CA ALA A 399 16.65 -1.45 -47.12
C ALA A 399 16.64 -0.30 -48.13
N ALA A 400 16.71 0.95 -47.69
CA ALA A 400 16.82 2.11 -48.56
C ALA A 400 18.08 2.06 -49.43
N THR A 401 19.21 1.68 -48.86
CA THR A 401 20.45 1.52 -49.60
C THR A 401 20.37 0.41 -50.67
N ALA A 402 19.70 -0.70 -50.32
CA ALA A 402 19.48 -1.79 -51.25
C ALA A 402 18.56 -1.36 -52.43
N GLU A 403 17.51 -0.60 -52.11
CA GLU A 403 16.58 -0.07 -53.10
C GLU A 403 17.28 0.91 -54.07
N VAL A 404 18.12 1.82 -53.55
CA VAL A 404 18.95 2.74 -54.34
C VAL A 404 19.93 1.96 -55.22
N ARG A 405 20.62 0.94 -54.69
CA ARG A 405 21.50 0.10 -55.47
C ARG A 405 20.76 -0.68 -56.57
N ALA A 406 19.57 -1.20 -56.28
CA ALA A 406 18.77 -1.90 -57.26
C ALA A 406 18.31 -0.94 -58.36
N ALA A 407 17.88 0.28 -58.06
CA ALA A 407 17.54 1.31 -59.02
C ALA A 407 18.74 1.73 -59.85
N GLN A 408 19.93 1.90 -59.26
CA GLN A 408 21.16 2.19 -59.99
C GLN A 408 21.55 1.05 -60.93
N THR A 409 21.46 -0.20 -60.46
CA THR A 409 21.75 -1.36 -61.30
C THR A 409 20.80 -1.49 -62.48
N ALA A 410 19.51 -1.27 -62.23
CA ALA A 410 18.49 -1.27 -63.30
C ALA A 410 18.71 -0.15 -64.34
N THR A 411 19.12 1.04 -63.85
CA THR A 411 19.45 2.18 -64.72
C THR A 411 20.70 1.93 -65.52
N ASN A 412 21.77 1.42 -64.87
CA ASN A 412 23.02 1.06 -65.57
C ASN A 412 22.82 -0.06 -66.59
N LYS A 413 21.94 -1.04 -66.33
CA LYS A 413 21.59 -2.09 -67.30
C LYS A 413 20.87 -1.52 -68.52
N LYS A 414 20.01 -0.49 -68.35
CA LYS A 414 19.38 0.23 -69.44
C LYS A 414 20.39 1.09 -70.23
N LEU A 415 21.37 1.70 -69.54
CA LEU A 415 22.44 2.50 -70.15
C LEU A 415 23.55 1.67 -70.79
N GLY A 416 23.73 0.39 -70.37
CA GLY A 416 24.73 -0.54 -70.91
C GLY A 416 24.50 -0.97 -72.36
N GLU A 417 23.41 -0.60 -72.99
CA GLU A 417 23.20 -0.73 -74.43
C GLU A 417 23.80 0.45 -75.23
N PHE A 418 24.36 1.47 -74.56
CA PHE A 418 25.10 2.56 -75.16
C PHE A 418 26.61 2.27 -75.16
N LYS A 419 27.23 2.32 -76.34
CA LYS A 419 28.65 1.97 -76.59
C LYS A 419 29.65 2.67 -75.66
N SER A 420 30.70 1.93 -75.28
CA SER A 420 31.65 2.08 -74.20
C SER A 420 32.73 3.18 -74.32
N ASP A 421 32.48 4.36 -74.85
CA ASP A 421 33.48 5.41 -74.94
C ASP A 421 33.25 6.64 -74.06
N GLN A 422 32.22 6.60 -73.18
CA GLN A 422 32.01 7.67 -72.18
C GLN A 422 32.44 7.16 -70.79
N LYS A 423 33.41 7.85 -70.20
CA LYS A 423 33.77 7.67 -68.79
C LYS A 423 32.52 7.77 -67.92
N PRO A 424 32.38 6.96 -66.84
CA PRO A 424 31.28 7.09 -65.94
C PRO A 424 31.22 8.54 -65.44
N VAL A 425 30.07 9.19 -65.57
CA VAL A 425 29.82 10.52 -65.01
C VAL A 425 29.63 10.31 -63.53
N ASP A 426 30.59 10.78 -62.78
CA ASP A 426 30.51 10.83 -61.32
C ASP A 426 29.55 11.99 -60.94
N TRP A 427 28.31 11.69 -60.59
CA TRP A 427 27.28 12.68 -60.31
C TRP A 427 27.59 13.53 -59.08
N TRP A 428 28.71 13.23 -58.42
CA TRP A 428 29.23 13.91 -57.23
C TRP A 428 30.58 14.59 -57.51
N GLU A 429 30.78 15.15 -58.69
CA GLU A 429 31.95 16.02 -58.89
C GLU A 429 31.86 17.19 -57.90
N ASN A 430 32.85 17.29 -57.03
CA ASN A 430 33.06 18.50 -56.24
C ASN A 430 33.08 19.67 -57.21
N PRO A 431 32.31 20.77 -56.93
CA PRO A 431 32.28 21.90 -57.82
C PRO A 431 33.73 22.35 -58.14
N SER A 432 34.03 22.50 -59.43
CA SER A 432 35.28 23.03 -59.89
C SER A 432 35.39 24.48 -59.47
N GLY A 433 36.50 24.87 -58.87
CA GLY A 433 36.74 26.25 -58.43
C GLY A 433 38.02 26.37 -57.64
N GLU A 434 38.38 27.61 -57.31
CA GLU A 434 39.48 27.94 -56.44
C GLU A 434 39.18 27.46 -55.03
N LYS A 435 40.21 26.98 -54.32
CA LYS A 435 40.07 26.44 -52.95
C LYS A 435 40.80 27.37 -51.96
N VAL A 436 40.11 27.72 -50.89
CA VAL A 436 40.70 28.46 -49.77
C VAL A 436 40.37 27.78 -48.46
N SER A 437 41.40 27.71 -47.60
CA SER A 437 41.25 27.22 -46.22
C SER A 437 41.59 28.34 -45.24
N GLY A 438 40.87 28.42 -44.16
CA GLY A 438 41.10 29.49 -43.20
C GLY A 438 40.14 29.41 -42.00
N THR A 439 40.02 30.55 -41.34
CA THR A 439 39.13 30.71 -40.19
C THR A 439 38.02 31.71 -40.55
N LEU A 440 36.75 31.29 -40.42
CA LEU A 440 35.62 32.14 -40.65
C LEU A 440 35.54 33.21 -39.54
N ALA A 441 35.81 34.47 -39.91
CA ALA A 441 35.85 35.58 -38.98
C ALA A 441 34.49 36.24 -38.81
N ARG A 442 33.74 36.39 -39.92
CA ARG A 442 32.47 37.10 -39.91
C ARG A 442 31.56 36.62 -41.07
N VAL A 443 30.27 36.64 -40.79
CA VAL A 443 29.21 36.44 -41.79
C VAL A 443 28.32 37.68 -41.79
N ASP A 444 28.26 38.38 -42.90
CA ASP A 444 27.32 39.48 -43.10
C ASP A 444 26.10 38.99 -43.88
N CYS A 445 24.95 39.04 -43.23
CA CYS A 445 23.66 38.71 -43.86
C CYS A 445 23.10 39.95 -44.57
N LEU A 446 22.98 39.87 -45.87
CA LEU A 446 22.61 40.98 -46.75
C LEU A 446 21.24 40.58 -47.40
N ASN A 447 20.14 41.12 -46.99
CA ASN A 447 18.79 40.89 -47.55
C ASN A 447 18.67 39.78 -48.63
N GLY A 448 19.05 38.54 -48.27
CA GLY A 448 19.06 37.33 -49.12
C GLY A 448 20.46 36.69 -49.24
N PRO A 449 21.45 37.26 -49.92
CA PRO A 449 22.79 36.71 -50.00
C PRO A 449 23.57 36.91 -48.69
N MET A 450 24.64 36.04 -48.48
CA MET A 450 25.53 36.15 -47.34
C MET A 450 26.97 36.37 -47.80
N ARG A 451 27.70 37.24 -47.10
CA ARG A 451 29.11 37.51 -47.35
C ARG A 451 29.95 36.88 -46.23
N LEU A 452 30.85 35.98 -46.62
CA LEU A 452 31.80 35.37 -45.73
C LEU A 452 33.09 36.18 -45.71
N THR A 453 33.62 36.47 -44.54
CA THR A 453 34.97 37.03 -44.34
C THR A 453 35.81 35.94 -43.68
N ILE A 454 36.83 35.50 -44.39
CA ILE A 454 37.68 34.37 -43.99
C ILE A 454 39.11 34.85 -43.86
N ASN A 455 39.74 34.59 -42.72
CA ASN A 455 41.19 34.76 -42.52
C ASN A 455 41.89 33.51 -43.08
N ILE A 456 42.70 33.71 -44.09
CA ILE A 456 43.37 32.60 -44.82
C ILE A 456 44.51 32.08 -43.95
N ASP A 457 44.69 30.74 -43.89
CA ASP A 457 45.77 30.11 -43.11
C ASP A 457 47.17 30.54 -43.57
N GLY A 458 47.32 30.97 -44.80
CA GLY A 458 48.57 31.53 -45.38
C GLY A 458 48.79 33.04 -45.19
N GLY A 459 47.87 33.71 -44.45
CA GLY A 459 47.87 35.15 -44.26
C GLY A 459 46.99 35.90 -45.28
N GLY A 460 46.39 36.99 -44.81
CA GLY A 460 45.44 37.77 -45.61
C GLY A 460 43.99 37.46 -45.30
N VAL A 461 43.08 38.26 -45.88
CA VAL A 461 41.64 38.15 -45.72
C VAL A 461 40.95 38.04 -47.07
N ILE A 462 40.10 37.03 -47.25
CA ILE A 462 39.28 36.90 -48.44
C ILE A 462 37.79 37.14 -48.09
N ARG A 463 37.06 37.75 -48.99
CA ARG A 463 35.62 37.91 -48.89
C ARG A 463 34.93 37.23 -50.04
N LEU A 464 34.00 36.32 -49.72
CA LEU A 464 33.28 35.50 -50.69
C LEU A 464 31.77 35.69 -50.52
N LEU A 465 31.03 35.54 -51.59
CA LEU A 465 29.58 35.72 -51.60
C LEU A 465 28.86 34.36 -51.72
N ILE A 466 27.95 34.11 -50.85
CA ILE A 466 26.93 33.04 -50.99
C ILE A 466 25.68 33.73 -51.57
N ARG A 467 25.37 33.50 -52.85
CA ARG A 467 24.21 34.13 -53.54
C ARG A 467 22.89 33.57 -53.06
N ASP A 468 22.82 32.24 -52.89
CA ASP A 468 21.65 31.55 -52.34
C ASP A 468 22.07 30.60 -51.23
N PRO A 469 21.81 31.01 -49.97
CA PRO A 469 22.15 30.19 -48.80
C PRO A 469 21.38 28.86 -48.72
N ASN A 470 20.24 28.75 -49.38
CA ASN A 470 19.40 27.54 -49.37
C ASN A 470 19.88 26.44 -50.34
N HIS A 471 20.74 26.81 -51.30
CA HIS A 471 21.26 25.89 -52.32
C HIS A 471 22.79 25.68 -52.22
N LEU A 472 23.35 25.97 -51.04
CA LEU A 472 24.77 25.81 -50.81
C LEU A 472 25.12 24.35 -50.54
N SER A 473 26.07 23.80 -51.24
CA SER A 473 26.58 22.44 -50.99
C SER A 473 27.49 22.40 -49.74
N VAL A 474 27.08 21.60 -48.74
CA VAL A 474 27.83 21.44 -47.48
C VAL A 474 28.03 19.93 -47.25
N PRO A 475 29.20 19.38 -47.59
CA PRO A 475 29.48 17.97 -47.35
C PRO A 475 29.55 17.63 -45.86
N GLY A 476 28.96 16.51 -45.46
CA GLY A 476 29.30 15.82 -44.21
C GLY A 476 28.42 16.05 -42.97
N SER A 477 27.58 17.04 -42.89
CA SER A 477 26.67 17.14 -41.75
C SER A 477 25.59 18.18 -42.01
N GLY A 478 24.35 17.81 -41.80
CA GLY A 478 23.18 18.63 -41.95
C GLY A 478 23.36 20.14 -41.75
N GLU A 479 22.46 20.90 -42.33
CA GLU A 479 22.27 22.38 -42.31
C GLU A 479 23.42 23.21 -41.67
N ALA A 480 24.29 23.76 -42.51
CA ALA A 480 25.23 24.77 -42.04
C ALA A 480 24.47 26.03 -41.65
N LYS A 481 24.10 26.17 -40.40
CA LYS A 481 23.56 27.42 -39.88
C LYS A 481 24.68 28.44 -39.73
N PHE A 482 24.74 29.40 -40.66
CA PHE A 482 25.61 30.57 -40.54
C PHE A 482 24.90 31.55 -39.62
N GLY A 483 25.45 31.81 -38.45
CA GLY A 483 25.02 32.92 -37.62
C GLY A 483 25.54 34.23 -38.19
N CYS A 484 24.69 35.24 -38.32
CA CYS A 484 25.11 36.57 -38.77
C CYS A 484 26.00 37.25 -37.74
N GLY A 485 27.02 37.99 -38.19
CA GLY A 485 27.96 38.71 -37.35
C GLY A 485 29.33 38.05 -37.18
N VAL A 486 30.07 38.50 -36.19
CA VAL A 486 31.40 37.97 -35.83
C VAL A 486 31.24 36.57 -35.25
N GLN A 487 31.99 35.61 -35.78
CA GLN A 487 31.93 34.22 -35.32
C GLN A 487 32.74 34.03 -34.03
N ARG A 488 32.08 33.59 -32.96
CA ARG A 488 32.70 33.30 -31.67
C ARG A 488 32.18 31.99 -31.11
N PRO A 489 33.02 30.95 -30.90
CA PRO A 489 34.45 30.90 -31.28
C PRO A 489 34.65 30.89 -32.79
N PRO A 490 35.82 31.31 -33.30
CA PRO A 490 36.15 31.25 -34.72
C PRO A 490 36.17 29.78 -35.21
N ARG A 491 35.59 29.54 -36.39
CA ARG A 491 35.47 28.17 -36.95
C ARG A 491 36.40 27.99 -38.12
N LYS A 492 37.12 26.86 -38.16
CA LYS A 492 37.87 26.46 -39.37
C LYS A 492 36.90 26.17 -40.52
N ILE A 493 37.27 26.62 -41.70
CA ILE A 493 36.43 26.48 -42.90
C ILE A 493 37.32 26.21 -44.13
N LYS A 494 36.85 25.32 -45.01
CA LYS A 494 37.35 25.15 -46.35
C LYS A 494 36.27 25.50 -47.34
N VAL A 495 36.59 26.35 -48.31
CA VAL A 495 35.62 26.85 -49.28
C VAL A 495 36.12 26.61 -50.70
N VAL A 496 35.28 26.09 -51.57
CA VAL A 496 35.48 26.11 -53.01
C VAL A 496 34.64 27.27 -53.56
N TYR A 497 35.24 28.13 -54.33
CA TYR A 497 34.56 29.31 -54.88
C TYR A 497 34.94 29.54 -56.33
N ASN A 498 34.00 30.08 -57.10
CA ASN A 498 34.24 30.56 -58.46
C ASN A 498 34.66 32.02 -58.40
N VAL A 499 35.75 32.33 -59.12
CA VAL A 499 36.23 33.72 -59.20
C VAL A 499 35.18 34.55 -59.94
N ASN A 500 34.51 35.41 -59.22
CA ASN A 500 33.51 36.33 -59.73
C ASN A 500 33.47 37.55 -58.83
N ALA A 501 34.32 38.54 -59.14
CA ALA A 501 34.50 39.71 -58.31
C ALA A 501 33.26 40.62 -58.40
N ASP A 502 32.69 40.92 -57.23
CA ASP A 502 31.54 41.86 -57.11
C ASP A 502 32.00 43.09 -56.29
N ALA A 503 32.22 44.20 -57.03
CA ALA A 503 32.69 45.45 -56.42
C ALA A 503 31.66 46.06 -55.44
N LYS A 504 30.35 45.84 -55.70
CA LYS A 504 29.29 46.37 -54.82
C LYS A 504 29.21 45.60 -53.48
N MET A 505 29.49 44.29 -53.54
CA MET A 505 29.49 43.46 -52.34
C MET A 505 30.88 43.33 -51.71
N ASN A 506 31.88 43.89 -52.36
CA ASN A 506 33.32 43.80 -51.96
C ASN A 506 33.73 42.34 -51.72
N THR A 507 33.46 41.50 -52.74
CA THR A 507 33.80 40.05 -52.72
C THR A 507 34.60 39.69 -53.98
N VAL A 508 35.45 38.65 -53.88
CA VAL A 508 36.32 38.19 -55.00
C VAL A 508 35.76 36.98 -55.73
N GLY A 509 34.70 36.36 -55.21
CA GLY A 509 34.12 35.19 -55.81
C GLY A 509 32.85 34.70 -55.12
N ASP A 510 32.15 33.82 -55.82
CA ASP A 510 30.92 33.18 -55.35
C ASP A 510 31.21 31.78 -54.76
N VAL A 511 30.71 31.51 -53.60
CA VAL A 511 30.89 30.24 -52.90
C VAL A 511 30.09 29.12 -53.61
N ALA A 512 30.77 28.02 -53.96
CA ALA A 512 30.19 26.85 -54.56
C ALA A 512 30.05 25.70 -53.56
N LEU A 513 30.97 25.59 -52.58
CA LEU A 513 30.94 24.56 -51.55
C LEU A 513 31.58 25.08 -50.27
N VAL A 514 31.04 24.72 -49.13
CA VAL A 514 31.62 25.00 -47.84
C VAL A 514 31.74 23.69 -47.05
N ASP A 515 32.92 23.47 -46.50
CA ASP A 515 33.23 22.36 -45.62
C ASP A 515 33.76 22.87 -44.28
N PHE A 516 33.30 22.30 -43.20
CA PHE A 516 33.76 22.56 -41.85
C PHE A 516 34.53 21.34 -41.37
N PRO A 517 35.85 21.34 -41.46
CA PRO A 517 36.70 20.21 -41.12
C PRO A 517 36.70 19.90 -39.62
#